data_306f73d68b99d031d20d08898820d6fb
#
_entry.id   306f73d68b99d031d20d08898820d6fb
#
_cell.length_a   1.000
_cell.length_b   1.000
_cell.length_c   1.000
_cell.angle_alpha   90.00
_cell.angle_beta   90.00
_cell.angle_gamma   90.00
#
_symmetry.space_group_name_H-M   'P 1'
#
loop_
_entity.id
_entity.type
_entity.pdbx_description
1 polymer ?
#
loop_
_entity_poly.entity_id
_entity_poly.type
_entity_poly.pdbx_seq_one_letter_code
_entity_poly.pdbx_strand_id
1 'polypeptide(L)'
;MYIILTAVTVTFGFLVKNRDYTTEYLSGRRSFRGNTSGDLMAAGPDRQQACNAVAEFAIFCLLAGDSACRIAVGGDYWVYWLKFQLIDQGRHVSYETGFVYLVKFFHLIFGEGSYLPIFGFFSLITVFFFLKALHDQADWYVFSLFLLLTQGFYFNSMNSVRYYFALALVMYAQKYVLRGEYGKLLLWVLLGCTIHKSVLLVIPAYIVIDLLSRIRLKKWHYAVGVLLILSLIFGQDVYRNIIFRFYPYYKDSMFDNGQLSYVNIAKCLAVLILCLIYWKDSAQENRRNRYYFYLNLAGLVLYSCGSFIPEVSRVAYYLIQSQIFLIPGVLKDARKGWFRILCIIGVVAAYLLYFVMLLRGMYDVEIRLLPYLNWIFN
;
A
#
# COMPACT_ATOMS: atom_id res chain seq x y z
N MET A 1 -12.20 -17.58 -9.13
CA MET A 1 -12.70 -16.96 -7.91
C MET A 1 -12.23 -15.50 -7.77
N TYR A 2 -10.95 -15.19 -7.70
CA TYR A 2 -10.44 -13.82 -7.47
C TYR A 2 -10.88 -12.79 -8.53
N ILE A 3 -11.06 -13.18 -9.79
CA ILE A 3 -11.62 -12.30 -10.83
C ILE A 3 -13.08 -11.92 -10.48
N ILE A 4 -13.87 -12.90 -10.05
CA ILE A 4 -15.26 -12.66 -9.62
C ILE A 4 -15.29 -11.79 -8.36
N LEU A 5 -14.48 -12.10 -7.36
CA LEU A 5 -14.35 -11.29 -6.15
C LEU A 5 -14.00 -9.83 -6.49
N THR A 6 -13.02 -9.63 -7.37
CA THR A 6 -12.62 -8.29 -7.83
C THR A 6 -13.78 -7.58 -8.54
N ALA A 7 -14.47 -8.25 -9.46
CA ALA A 7 -15.59 -7.69 -10.20
C ALA A 7 -16.74 -7.28 -9.27
N VAL A 8 -17.16 -8.17 -8.36
CA VAL A 8 -18.21 -7.88 -7.36
C VAL A 8 -17.79 -6.73 -6.44
N THR A 9 -16.58 -6.76 -5.92
CA THR A 9 -16.07 -5.71 -5.02
C THR A 9 -16.04 -4.34 -5.70
N VAL A 10 -15.56 -4.28 -6.95
CA VAL A 10 -15.54 -3.04 -7.73
C VAL A 10 -16.97 -2.56 -8.05
N THR A 11 -17.91 -3.48 -8.30
CA THR A 11 -19.33 -3.14 -8.50
C THR A 11 -19.91 -2.45 -7.27
N PHE A 12 -19.68 -2.96 -6.07
CA PHE A 12 -20.05 -2.25 -4.83
C PHE A 12 -19.33 -0.90 -4.70
N GLY A 13 -18.10 -0.80 -5.18
CA GLY A 13 -17.34 0.46 -5.20
C GLY A 13 -18.02 1.59 -5.99
N PHE A 14 -18.80 1.28 -7.04
CA PHE A 14 -19.58 2.30 -7.78
C PHE A 14 -20.71 2.92 -6.95
N LEU A 15 -21.16 2.25 -5.89
CA LEU A 15 -22.17 2.81 -4.96
C LEU A 15 -21.59 3.88 -4.03
N VAL A 16 -20.25 3.86 -3.84
CA VAL A 16 -19.56 4.85 -3.00
C VAL A 16 -19.33 6.11 -3.78
N LYS A 17 -20.04 7.19 -3.44
CA LYS A 17 -19.78 8.51 -4.05
C LYS A 17 -18.51 9.12 -3.47
N ASN A 18 -17.71 9.66 -4.38
CA ASN A 18 -16.47 10.34 -4.04
C ASN A 18 -16.73 11.56 -3.16
N ARG A 19 -15.83 11.80 -2.21
CA ARG A 19 -15.74 13.06 -1.46
C ARG A 19 -14.79 13.99 -2.17
N ASP A 20 -15.10 15.29 -2.17
CA ASP A 20 -14.16 16.30 -2.67
C ASP A 20 -13.13 16.64 -1.59
N TYR A 21 -12.11 15.81 -1.46
CA TYR A 21 -11.02 16.04 -0.50
C TYR A 21 -10.05 17.18 -0.90
N THR A 22 -10.06 17.59 -2.16
CA THR A 22 -9.14 18.61 -2.70
C THR A 22 -9.23 19.94 -1.97
N THR A 23 -10.42 20.37 -1.56
CA THR A 23 -10.63 21.64 -0.85
C THR A 23 -10.13 21.59 0.59
N GLU A 24 -10.26 20.48 1.27
CA GLU A 24 -9.88 20.34 2.68
C GLU A 24 -8.36 20.17 2.87
N TYR A 25 -7.70 19.45 1.94
CA TYR A 25 -6.26 19.21 2.00
C TYR A 25 -5.40 20.36 1.48
N LEU A 26 -5.91 21.13 0.50
CA LEU A 26 -5.17 22.25 -0.09
C LEU A 26 -5.20 23.50 0.77
N SER A 27 -6.22 23.67 1.61
CA SER A 27 -6.38 24.93 2.33
C SER A 27 -5.36 25.09 3.44
N GLY A 28 -4.78 24.02 4.02
CA GLY A 28 -3.84 24.10 5.17
C GLY A 28 -4.38 24.99 6.30
N ARG A 29 -5.48 25.67 6.02
CA ARG A 29 -6.23 26.48 6.96
C ARG A 29 -7.28 25.56 7.60
N ARG A 30 -7.14 25.33 8.89
CA ARG A 30 -8.31 25.06 9.72
C ARG A 30 -9.29 26.19 9.46
N SER A 31 -10.20 26.02 8.51
CA SER A 31 -11.41 26.81 8.46
C SER A 31 -12.28 26.34 9.62
N PHE A 32 -11.94 26.82 10.80
CA PHE A 32 -12.89 26.99 11.87
C PHE A 32 -13.82 28.14 11.42
N ARG A 33 -14.56 27.89 10.36
CA ARG A 33 -15.75 28.69 10.10
C ARG A 33 -16.82 28.05 10.95
N GLY A 34 -17.08 28.66 12.10
CA GLY A 34 -18.17 28.29 12.96
C GLY A 34 -19.47 28.26 12.15
N ASN A 35 -19.95 27.07 11.89
CA ASN A 35 -21.36 26.85 11.80
C ASN A 35 -21.82 26.83 13.25
N THR A 36 -22.62 27.83 13.58
CA THR A 36 -23.34 27.99 14.83
C THR A 36 -23.84 26.64 15.30
N SER A 37 -23.56 26.36 16.57
CA SER A 37 -23.83 25.12 17.30
C SER A 37 -25.33 24.69 17.36
N GLY A 38 -26.19 25.27 16.54
CA GLY A 38 -27.63 24.98 16.51
C GLY A 38 -28.07 23.99 15.44
N ASP A 39 -27.34 23.88 14.30
CA ASP A 39 -27.82 23.07 13.17
C ASP A 39 -27.28 21.64 13.13
N LEU A 40 -26.34 21.28 14.01
CA LEU A 40 -25.70 19.96 14.03
C LEU A 40 -26.49 18.87 14.75
N MET A 41 -27.58 19.22 15.45
CA MET A 41 -28.40 18.22 16.20
C MET A 41 -29.65 17.74 15.47
N ALA A 42 -29.99 18.28 14.29
CA ALA A 42 -31.27 17.99 13.64
C ALA A 42 -31.19 17.26 12.30
N ALA A 43 -30.01 17.09 11.70
CA ALA A 43 -29.87 16.32 10.45
C ALA A 43 -29.36 14.91 10.78
N GLY A 44 -30.21 13.90 10.64
CA GLY A 44 -29.80 12.52 10.56
C GLY A 44 -28.74 12.31 9.46
N PRO A 45 -27.97 11.20 9.46
CA PRO A 45 -26.93 10.97 8.47
C PRO A 45 -27.52 11.15 7.07
N ASP A 46 -26.89 11.98 6.24
CA ASP A 46 -27.29 12.18 4.87
C ASP A 46 -27.43 10.79 4.22
N ARG A 47 -28.55 10.54 3.54
CA ARG A 47 -28.86 9.25 2.88
C ARG A 47 -27.67 8.71 2.07
N GLN A 48 -26.89 9.63 1.48
CA GLN A 48 -25.70 9.26 0.74
C GLN A 48 -24.55 8.77 1.64
N GLN A 49 -24.38 9.34 2.82
CA GLN A 49 -23.37 8.88 3.78
C GLN A 49 -23.71 7.47 4.30
N ALA A 50 -24.98 7.22 4.56
CA ALA A 50 -25.45 5.88 4.94
C ALA A 50 -25.23 4.86 3.80
N CYS A 51 -25.52 5.23 2.55
CA CYS A 51 -25.28 4.38 1.38
C CYS A 51 -23.77 4.06 1.21
N ASN A 52 -22.91 5.06 1.34
CA ASN A 52 -21.47 4.87 1.28
C ASN A 52 -20.99 3.93 2.39
N ALA A 53 -21.45 4.10 3.63
CA ALA A 53 -21.06 3.26 4.78
C ALA A 53 -21.48 1.81 4.57
N VAL A 54 -22.71 1.57 4.08
CA VAL A 54 -23.20 0.21 3.77
C VAL A 54 -22.38 -0.43 2.66
N ALA A 55 -22.09 0.29 1.59
CA ALA A 55 -21.30 -0.23 0.48
C ALA A 55 -19.85 -0.55 0.90
N GLU A 56 -19.20 0.35 1.66
CA GLU A 56 -17.85 0.13 2.20
C GLU A 56 -17.81 -1.03 3.20
N PHE A 57 -18.85 -1.19 4.02
CA PHE A 57 -18.98 -2.33 4.94
C PHE A 57 -19.16 -3.66 4.15
N ALA A 58 -19.97 -3.67 3.09
CA ALA A 58 -20.11 -4.85 2.23
C ALA A 58 -18.77 -5.21 1.56
N ILE A 59 -18.03 -4.22 1.04
CA ILE A 59 -16.68 -4.41 0.48
C ILE A 59 -15.74 -4.98 1.55
N PHE A 60 -15.78 -4.44 2.76
CA PHE A 60 -14.99 -4.93 3.88
C PHE A 60 -15.30 -6.40 4.19
N CYS A 61 -16.58 -6.77 4.32
CA CYS A 61 -16.99 -8.14 4.60
C CYS A 61 -16.54 -9.11 3.50
N LEU A 62 -16.65 -8.72 2.23
CA LEU A 62 -16.21 -9.55 1.10
C LEU A 62 -14.70 -9.79 1.13
N LEU A 63 -13.90 -8.74 1.26
CA LEU A 63 -12.43 -8.85 1.21
C LEU A 63 -11.88 -9.45 2.50
N ALA A 64 -12.35 -9.01 3.65
CA ALA A 64 -11.88 -9.53 4.93
C ALA A 64 -12.32 -10.98 5.15
N GLY A 65 -13.54 -11.35 4.75
CA GLY A 65 -14.04 -12.71 4.79
C GLY A 65 -13.24 -13.65 3.89
N ASP A 66 -13.02 -13.27 2.63
CA ASP A 66 -12.19 -14.06 1.70
C ASP A 66 -10.78 -14.28 2.28
N SER A 67 -10.14 -13.24 2.78
CA SER A 67 -8.80 -13.35 3.34
C SER A 67 -8.76 -14.12 4.68
N ALA A 68 -9.76 -13.96 5.56
CA ALA A 68 -9.80 -14.60 6.87
C ALA A 68 -10.14 -16.10 6.80
N CYS A 69 -10.98 -16.50 5.84
CA CYS A 69 -11.44 -17.87 5.71
C CYS A 69 -10.46 -18.80 4.97
N ARG A 70 -9.32 -18.29 4.47
CA ARG A 70 -8.35 -19.06 3.69
C ARG A 70 -7.65 -20.12 4.50
N ILE A 71 -7.36 -21.27 3.86
CA ILE A 71 -6.47 -22.34 4.35
C ILE A 71 -5.42 -22.62 3.29
N ALA A 72 -4.15 -22.74 3.70
CA ALA A 72 -3.03 -23.08 2.81
C ALA A 72 -2.89 -22.14 1.60
N VAL A 73 -3.39 -20.91 1.69
CA VAL A 73 -3.28 -19.88 0.67
C VAL A 73 -2.21 -18.89 1.06
N GLY A 74 -1.24 -18.67 0.16
CA GLY A 74 -0.01 -17.91 0.40
C GLY A 74 1.18 -18.81 0.73
N GLY A 75 2.34 -18.61 0.06
CA GLY A 75 3.54 -19.42 0.27
C GLY A 75 4.06 -19.39 1.70
N ASP A 76 3.91 -18.24 2.37
CA ASP A 76 4.34 -18.08 3.77
C ASP A 76 3.36 -18.73 4.78
N TYR A 77 2.20 -19.27 4.36
CA TYR A 77 1.17 -19.76 5.26
C TYR A 77 1.69 -20.84 6.23
N TRP A 78 2.35 -21.86 5.69
CA TRP A 78 2.89 -22.95 6.51
C TRP A 78 4.14 -22.55 7.30
N VAL A 79 4.88 -21.55 6.80
CA VAL A 79 5.99 -20.95 7.55
C VAL A 79 5.46 -20.24 8.79
N TYR A 80 4.37 -19.49 8.69
CA TYR A 80 3.73 -18.86 9.85
C TYR A 80 3.18 -19.91 10.83
N TRP A 81 2.49 -20.92 10.32
CA TRP A 81 1.95 -22.00 11.15
C TRP A 81 3.06 -22.68 11.97
N LEU A 82 4.18 -23.05 11.34
CA LEU A 82 5.34 -23.61 12.03
C LEU A 82 5.90 -22.64 13.09
N LYS A 83 5.99 -21.34 12.76
CA LYS A 83 6.49 -20.34 13.71
C LYS A 83 5.57 -20.15 14.90
N PHE A 84 4.25 -20.24 14.73
CA PHE A 84 3.29 -20.21 15.84
C PHE A 84 3.52 -21.36 16.80
N GLN A 85 3.73 -22.58 16.30
CA GLN A 85 4.05 -23.74 17.13
C GLN A 85 5.40 -23.59 17.88
N LEU A 86 6.42 -23.04 17.22
CA LEU A 86 7.70 -22.77 17.90
C LEU A 86 7.55 -21.73 19.01
N ILE A 87 6.69 -20.73 18.84
CA ILE A 87 6.38 -19.75 19.90
C ILE A 87 5.69 -20.42 21.09
N ASP A 88 4.74 -21.35 20.87
CA ASP A 88 4.09 -22.12 21.92
C ASP A 88 5.08 -22.95 22.72
N GLN A 89 6.03 -23.57 22.04
CA GLN A 89 7.10 -24.36 22.66
C GLN A 89 8.15 -23.49 23.40
N GLY A 90 7.97 -22.16 23.45
CA GLY A 90 8.92 -21.24 24.05
C GLY A 90 10.25 -21.11 23.28
N ARG A 91 10.32 -21.62 22.04
CA ARG A 91 11.52 -21.53 21.21
C ARG A 91 11.69 -20.14 20.63
N HIS A 92 12.93 -19.73 20.47
CA HIS A 92 13.25 -18.44 19.84
C HIS A 92 12.87 -18.45 18.36
N VAL A 93 12.16 -17.39 17.93
CA VAL A 93 11.85 -17.11 16.52
C VAL A 93 12.40 -15.74 16.14
N SER A 94 12.96 -15.62 14.94
CA SER A 94 13.53 -14.37 14.42
C SER A 94 12.43 -13.40 13.93
N TYR A 95 11.42 -13.17 14.76
CA TYR A 95 10.33 -12.23 14.48
C TYR A 95 10.34 -11.10 15.50
N GLU A 96 9.69 -9.99 15.14
CA GLU A 96 9.55 -8.82 16.01
C GLU A 96 8.78 -9.18 17.29
N THR A 97 9.24 -8.60 18.40
CA THR A 97 8.70 -8.90 19.75
C THR A 97 7.19 -8.67 19.85
N GLY A 98 6.67 -7.60 19.23
CA GLY A 98 5.23 -7.32 19.22
C GLY A 98 4.43 -8.40 18.51
N PHE A 99 4.94 -8.95 17.41
CA PHE A 99 4.31 -10.08 16.75
C PHE A 99 4.29 -11.33 17.64
N VAL A 100 5.40 -11.66 18.31
CA VAL A 100 5.49 -12.82 19.21
C VAL A 100 4.49 -12.68 20.36
N TYR A 101 4.39 -11.50 21.00
CA TYR A 101 3.41 -11.27 22.06
C TYR A 101 1.96 -11.36 21.55
N LEU A 102 1.70 -10.88 20.36
CA LEU A 102 0.37 -10.98 19.76
C LEU A 102 -0.02 -12.45 19.52
N VAL A 103 0.90 -13.29 19.02
CA VAL A 103 0.67 -14.72 18.86
C VAL A 103 0.37 -15.36 20.22
N LYS A 104 1.20 -15.12 21.25
CA LYS A 104 0.98 -15.64 22.61
C LYS A 104 -0.38 -15.19 23.20
N PHE A 105 -0.78 -13.94 22.93
CA PHE A 105 -2.08 -13.44 23.36
C PHE A 105 -3.25 -14.20 22.72
N PHE A 106 -3.15 -14.50 21.43
CA PHE A 106 -4.17 -15.31 20.74
C PHE A 106 -4.21 -16.75 21.25
N HIS A 107 -3.05 -17.36 21.50
CA HIS A 107 -2.98 -18.72 22.06
C HIS A 107 -3.53 -18.78 23.49
N LEU A 108 -3.36 -17.73 24.29
CA LEU A 108 -3.97 -17.66 25.62
C LEU A 108 -5.49 -17.66 25.56
N ILE A 109 -6.10 -17.03 24.51
CA ILE A 109 -7.57 -16.93 24.40
C ILE A 109 -8.18 -18.15 23.71
N PHE A 110 -7.54 -18.61 22.61
CA PHE A 110 -8.12 -19.65 21.73
C PHE A 110 -7.48 -21.03 21.89
N GLY A 111 -6.49 -21.17 22.76
CA GLY A 111 -5.73 -22.39 23.00
C GLY A 111 -4.47 -22.51 22.16
N GLU A 112 -3.54 -23.32 22.64
CA GLU A 112 -2.28 -23.62 21.96
C GLU A 112 -2.52 -24.21 20.57
N GLY A 113 -1.71 -23.81 19.58
CA GLY A 113 -1.82 -24.27 18.20
C GLY A 113 -2.92 -23.58 17.38
N SER A 114 -3.72 -22.68 17.96
CA SER A 114 -4.77 -21.94 17.26
C SER A 114 -4.19 -20.90 16.31
N TYR A 115 -4.13 -21.18 15.02
CA TYR A 115 -3.56 -20.28 13.99
C TYR A 115 -4.62 -19.50 13.20
N LEU A 116 -5.83 -20.05 13.02
CA LEU A 116 -6.89 -19.40 12.24
C LEU A 116 -7.30 -18.03 12.81
N PRO A 117 -7.47 -17.83 14.14
CA PRO A 117 -7.79 -16.53 14.71
C PRO A 117 -6.71 -15.48 14.45
N ILE A 118 -5.43 -15.89 14.40
CA ILE A 118 -4.31 -15.00 14.11
C ILE A 118 -4.37 -14.52 12.67
N PHE A 119 -4.55 -15.44 11.70
CA PHE A 119 -4.74 -15.08 10.30
C PHE A 119 -5.99 -14.23 10.10
N GLY A 120 -7.10 -14.57 10.78
CA GLY A 120 -8.33 -13.78 10.77
C GLY A 120 -8.10 -12.35 11.24
N PHE A 121 -7.44 -12.16 12.37
CA PHE A 121 -7.09 -10.85 12.90
C PHE A 121 -6.29 -10.01 11.91
N PHE A 122 -5.19 -10.56 11.35
CA PHE A 122 -4.38 -9.83 10.37
C PHE A 122 -5.17 -9.51 9.10
N SER A 123 -6.04 -10.41 8.65
CA SER A 123 -6.92 -10.18 7.49
C SER A 123 -7.87 -9.02 7.73
N LEU A 124 -8.59 -9.03 8.84
CA LEU A 124 -9.53 -7.97 9.24
C LEU A 124 -8.84 -6.61 9.34
N ILE A 125 -7.75 -6.53 10.08
CA ILE A 125 -7.04 -5.27 10.31
C ILE A 125 -6.38 -4.74 9.05
N THR A 126 -5.75 -5.59 8.23
CA THR A 126 -5.10 -5.17 6.98
C THR A 126 -6.12 -4.63 5.99
N VAL A 127 -7.22 -5.34 5.79
CA VAL A 127 -8.31 -4.89 4.89
C VAL A 127 -8.95 -3.60 5.42
N PHE A 128 -9.18 -3.51 6.75
CA PHE A 128 -9.70 -2.29 7.36
C PHE A 128 -8.83 -1.08 7.04
N PHE A 129 -7.51 -1.17 7.25
CA PHE A 129 -6.61 -0.04 6.98
C PHE A 129 -6.46 0.27 5.49
N PHE A 130 -6.51 -0.71 4.60
CA PHE A 130 -6.56 -0.47 3.16
C PHE A 130 -7.81 0.33 2.78
N LEU A 131 -8.98 -0.13 3.19
CA LEU A 131 -10.25 0.55 2.88
C LEU A 131 -10.34 1.92 3.56
N LYS A 132 -9.85 2.03 4.81
CA LYS A 132 -9.80 3.32 5.52
C LYS A 132 -8.85 4.31 4.85
N ALA A 133 -7.74 3.83 4.27
CA ALA A 133 -6.85 4.66 3.46
C ALA A 133 -7.54 5.16 2.19
N LEU A 134 -8.29 4.30 1.50
CA LEU A 134 -9.07 4.69 0.33
C LEU A 134 -10.17 5.68 0.71
N HIS A 135 -10.94 5.40 1.76
CA HIS A 135 -11.98 6.30 2.28
C HIS A 135 -11.45 7.70 2.56
N ASP A 136 -10.28 7.79 3.21
CA ASP A 136 -9.73 9.06 3.69
C ASP A 136 -8.92 9.82 2.62
N GLN A 137 -8.48 9.17 1.54
CA GLN A 137 -7.49 9.76 0.63
C GLN A 137 -7.82 9.65 -0.87
N ALA A 138 -8.75 8.77 -1.27
CA ALA A 138 -9.02 8.56 -2.70
C ALA A 138 -9.88 9.69 -3.29
N ASP A 139 -9.42 10.29 -4.39
CA ASP A 139 -10.22 11.24 -5.19
C ASP A 139 -11.30 10.55 -6.01
N TRP A 140 -11.02 9.32 -6.39
CA TRP A 140 -11.94 8.48 -7.16
C TRP A 140 -11.92 7.09 -6.55
N TYR A 141 -12.79 6.88 -5.56
CA TYR A 141 -12.79 5.70 -4.69
C TYR A 141 -12.80 4.37 -5.46
N VAL A 142 -13.75 4.19 -6.38
CA VAL A 142 -13.89 2.94 -7.14
C VAL A 142 -12.65 2.65 -7.98
N PHE A 143 -12.00 3.67 -8.55
CA PHE A 143 -10.80 3.47 -9.33
C PHE A 143 -9.58 3.13 -8.44
N SER A 144 -9.47 3.77 -7.29
CA SER A 144 -8.45 3.42 -6.29
C SER A 144 -8.65 2.01 -5.75
N LEU A 145 -9.90 1.58 -5.51
CA LEU A 145 -10.25 0.22 -5.11
C LEU A 145 -9.87 -0.80 -6.20
N PHE A 146 -10.21 -0.49 -7.46
CA PHE A 146 -9.79 -1.30 -8.62
C PHE A 146 -8.27 -1.47 -8.66
N LEU A 147 -7.51 -0.40 -8.48
CA LEU A 147 -6.03 -0.43 -8.47
C LEU A 147 -5.47 -1.20 -7.25
N LEU A 148 -6.07 -1.07 -6.07
CA LEU A 148 -5.68 -1.84 -4.87
C LEU A 148 -5.74 -3.36 -5.15
N LEU A 149 -6.80 -3.80 -5.82
CA LEU A 149 -7.01 -5.20 -6.16
C LEU A 149 -6.11 -5.64 -7.32
N THR A 150 -6.16 -4.94 -8.45
CA THR A 150 -5.47 -5.35 -9.67
C THR A 150 -3.95 -5.19 -9.62
N GLN A 151 -3.41 -4.30 -8.79
CA GLN A 151 -1.97 -4.25 -8.52
C GLN A 151 -1.50 -5.36 -7.56
N GLY A 152 -2.42 -6.14 -7.00
CA GLY A 152 -2.13 -7.27 -6.15
C GLY A 152 -1.84 -6.92 -4.68
N PHE A 153 -2.02 -5.68 -4.24
CA PHE A 153 -1.78 -5.31 -2.83
C PHE A 153 -2.65 -6.11 -1.87
N TYR A 154 -3.93 -6.26 -2.20
CA TYR A 154 -4.84 -7.07 -1.42
C TYR A 154 -4.45 -8.56 -1.46
N PHE A 155 -4.25 -9.15 -2.62
CA PHE A 155 -3.99 -10.58 -2.76
C PHE A 155 -2.65 -11.00 -2.15
N ASN A 156 -1.60 -10.21 -2.36
CA ASN A 156 -0.29 -10.46 -1.73
C ASN A 156 -0.33 -10.31 -0.19
N SER A 157 -1.32 -9.63 0.38
CA SER A 157 -1.48 -9.57 1.83
C SER A 157 -1.81 -10.92 2.46
N MET A 158 -2.34 -11.86 1.69
CA MET A 158 -2.55 -13.23 2.11
C MET A 158 -1.25 -14.04 2.19
N ASN A 159 -0.21 -13.65 1.46
CA ASN A 159 1.10 -14.27 1.51
C ASN A 159 1.94 -13.72 2.69
N SER A 160 2.39 -12.48 2.60
CA SER A 160 3.30 -11.87 3.58
C SER A 160 2.53 -11.03 4.61
N VAL A 161 1.80 -11.69 5.49
CA VAL A 161 0.81 -11.12 6.42
C VAL A 161 1.35 -9.95 7.25
N ARG A 162 2.52 -10.09 7.88
CA ARG A 162 3.13 -9.05 8.74
C ARG A 162 3.55 -7.81 7.94
N TYR A 163 4.14 -8.04 6.78
CA TYR A 163 4.60 -6.97 5.91
C TYR A 163 3.42 -6.14 5.38
N TYR A 164 2.35 -6.80 4.89
CA TYR A 164 1.19 -6.10 4.35
C TYR A 164 0.33 -5.44 5.42
N PHE A 165 0.33 -5.94 6.66
CA PHE A 165 -0.21 -5.21 7.81
C PHE A 165 0.51 -3.87 7.99
N ALA A 166 1.84 -3.87 8.03
CA ALA A 166 2.63 -2.65 8.14
C ALA A 166 2.45 -1.71 6.94
N LEU A 167 2.34 -2.28 5.72
CA LEU A 167 2.09 -1.52 4.49
C LEU A 167 0.72 -0.82 4.53
N ALA A 168 -0.33 -1.49 4.98
CA ALA A 168 -1.67 -0.93 5.10
C ALA A 168 -1.72 0.21 6.13
N LEU A 169 -1.05 0.04 7.28
CA LEU A 169 -0.90 1.11 8.28
C LEU A 169 -0.23 2.36 7.70
N VAL A 170 0.85 2.18 6.95
CA VAL A 170 1.58 3.29 6.33
C VAL A 170 0.77 3.93 5.22
N MET A 171 0.06 3.14 4.41
CA MET A 171 -0.84 3.66 3.39
C MET A 171 -1.90 4.58 4.02
N TYR A 172 -2.48 4.17 5.14
CA TYR A 172 -3.41 5.01 5.91
C TYR A 172 -2.72 6.24 6.50
N ALA A 173 -1.47 6.11 6.99
CA ALA A 173 -0.73 7.18 7.64
C ALA A 173 -0.23 8.27 6.68
N GLN A 174 -0.20 8.03 5.36
CA GLN A 174 0.21 9.04 4.35
C GLN A 174 -0.60 10.33 4.45
N LYS A 175 -1.87 10.28 4.83
CA LYS A 175 -2.69 11.48 5.05
C LYS A 175 -2.10 12.43 6.10
N TYR A 176 -1.42 11.90 7.10
CA TYR A 176 -0.78 12.72 8.14
C TYR A 176 0.47 13.41 7.62
N VAL A 177 1.19 12.77 6.70
CA VAL A 177 2.31 13.41 5.97
C VAL A 177 1.81 14.62 5.20
N LEU A 178 0.75 14.44 4.42
CA LEU A 178 0.14 15.52 3.63
C LEU A 178 -0.38 16.68 4.48
N ARG A 179 -0.79 16.40 5.72
CA ARG A 179 -1.21 17.41 6.70
C ARG A 179 -0.04 18.05 7.46
N GLY A 180 1.19 17.51 7.34
CA GLY A 180 2.35 17.94 8.14
C GLY A 180 2.30 17.45 9.58
N GLU A 181 1.45 16.48 9.89
CA GLU A 181 1.27 15.88 11.22
C GLU A 181 2.24 14.71 11.44
N TYR A 182 3.55 14.97 11.34
CA TYR A 182 4.57 13.93 11.38
C TYR A 182 4.59 13.10 12.68
N GLY A 183 4.15 13.67 13.81
CA GLY A 183 4.01 12.91 15.05
C GLY A 183 3.00 11.77 14.95
N LYS A 184 1.89 11.99 14.22
CA LYS A 184 0.91 10.93 13.96
C LYS A 184 1.43 9.90 12.95
N LEU A 185 2.20 10.33 11.93
CA LEU A 185 2.91 9.39 11.05
C LEU A 185 3.82 8.49 11.89
N LEU A 186 4.65 9.08 12.76
CA LEU A 186 5.59 8.34 13.60
C LEU A 186 4.85 7.31 14.47
N LEU A 187 3.74 7.69 15.09
CA LEU A 187 2.92 6.79 15.91
C LEU A 187 2.50 5.53 15.12
N TRP A 188 1.94 5.71 13.92
CA TRP A 188 1.47 4.60 13.09
C TRP A 188 2.62 3.74 12.54
N VAL A 189 3.76 4.36 12.19
CA VAL A 189 4.94 3.63 11.74
C VAL A 189 5.55 2.83 12.90
N LEU A 190 5.63 3.39 14.11
CA LEU A 190 6.12 2.67 15.28
C LEU A 190 5.19 1.49 15.65
N LEU A 191 3.87 1.67 15.55
CA LEU A 191 2.92 0.56 15.71
C LEU A 191 3.19 -0.55 14.67
N GLY A 192 3.34 -0.19 13.41
CA GLY A 192 3.71 -1.15 12.34
C GLY A 192 5.06 -1.83 12.58
N CYS A 193 6.03 -1.10 13.13
CA CYS A 193 7.37 -1.60 13.44
C CYS A 193 7.36 -2.72 14.49
N THR A 194 6.40 -2.72 15.43
CA THR A 194 6.26 -3.82 16.41
C THR A 194 5.98 -5.17 15.74
N ILE A 195 5.42 -5.15 14.54
CA ILE A 195 5.05 -6.33 13.74
C ILE A 195 6.05 -6.58 12.59
N HIS A 196 6.56 -5.50 11.96
CA HIS A 196 7.49 -5.60 10.83
C HIS A 196 8.42 -4.39 10.73
N LYS A 197 9.65 -4.56 11.17
CA LYS A 197 10.63 -3.46 11.37
C LYS A 197 11.04 -2.70 10.11
N SER A 198 10.94 -3.31 8.91
CA SER A 198 11.34 -2.61 7.67
C SER A 198 10.51 -1.35 7.39
N VAL A 199 9.34 -1.22 8.01
CA VAL A 199 8.49 -0.03 7.90
C VAL A 199 9.16 1.26 8.38
N LEU A 200 10.17 1.18 9.25
CA LEU A 200 10.92 2.36 9.72
C LEU A 200 11.59 3.14 8.59
N LEU A 201 11.95 2.46 7.49
CA LEU A 201 12.56 3.10 6.31
C LEU A 201 11.64 4.15 5.66
N VAL A 202 10.34 4.06 5.91
CA VAL A 202 9.34 4.97 5.37
C VAL A 202 9.45 6.38 5.97
N ILE A 203 9.84 6.51 7.24
CA ILE A 203 9.85 7.80 7.95
C ILE A 203 10.70 8.84 7.22
N PRO A 204 12.02 8.63 7.01
CA PRO A 204 12.83 9.62 6.33
C PRO A 204 12.39 9.82 4.87
N ALA A 205 12.01 8.76 4.17
CA ALA A 205 11.59 8.85 2.77
C ALA A 205 10.35 9.74 2.60
N TYR A 206 9.31 9.51 3.40
CA TYR A 206 8.06 10.26 3.29
C TYR A 206 8.22 11.72 3.71
N ILE A 207 8.99 12.00 4.76
CA ILE A 207 9.23 13.38 5.23
C ILE A 207 10.02 14.14 4.17
N VAL A 208 11.12 13.59 3.66
CA VAL A 208 11.94 14.25 2.61
C VAL A 208 11.11 14.49 1.35
N ILE A 209 10.36 13.51 0.89
CA ILE A 209 9.51 13.65 -0.31
C ILE A 209 8.40 14.68 -0.08
N ASP A 210 7.80 14.75 1.12
CA ASP A 210 6.81 15.79 1.41
C ASP A 210 7.44 17.18 1.39
N LEU A 211 8.61 17.37 2.00
CA LEU A 211 9.33 18.64 1.95
C LEU A 211 9.66 19.04 0.51
N LEU A 212 10.14 18.11 -0.32
CA LEU A 212 10.38 18.36 -1.75
C LEU A 212 9.09 18.74 -2.49
N SER A 213 7.95 18.17 -2.12
CA SER A 213 6.66 18.49 -2.72
C SER A 213 6.17 19.92 -2.42
N ARG A 214 6.69 20.55 -1.37
CA ARG A 214 6.30 21.91 -0.92
C ARG A 214 7.09 23.03 -1.59
N ILE A 215 8.24 22.71 -2.14
CA ILE A 215 9.15 23.70 -2.72
C ILE A 215 9.12 23.69 -4.24
N ARG A 216 9.49 24.83 -4.85
CA ARG A 216 9.79 24.87 -6.28
C ARG A 216 11.22 24.39 -6.49
N LEU A 217 11.36 23.29 -7.23
CA LEU A 217 12.69 22.73 -7.52
C LEU A 217 13.51 23.72 -8.37
N LYS A 218 14.74 24.00 -7.93
CA LYS A 218 15.75 24.78 -8.66
C LYS A 218 16.73 23.82 -9.32
N LYS A 219 17.56 24.29 -10.27
CA LYS A 219 18.55 23.48 -11.02
C LYS A 219 19.46 22.65 -10.10
N TRP A 220 19.85 23.20 -8.97
CA TRP A 220 20.71 22.47 -8.02
C TRP A 220 20.02 21.25 -7.36
N HIS A 221 18.69 21.27 -7.17
CA HIS A 221 17.96 20.09 -6.66
C HIS A 221 18.04 18.93 -7.65
N TYR A 222 17.94 19.24 -8.95
CA TYR A 222 18.10 18.21 -9.99
C TYR A 222 19.54 17.68 -10.02
N ALA A 223 20.55 18.55 -9.85
CA ALA A 223 21.95 18.14 -9.74
C ALA A 223 22.17 17.18 -8.54
N VAL A 224 21.62 17.52 -7.36
CA VAL A 224 21.64 16.63 -6.17
C VAL A 224 20.93 15.29 -6.48
N GLY A 225 19.77 15.31 -7.14
CA GLY A 225 19.06 14.09 -7.55
C GLY A 225 19.92 13.22 -8.46
N VAL A 226 20.58 13.80 -9.45
CA VAL A 226 21.51 13.07 -10.35
C VAL A 226 22.68 12.50 -9.57
N LEU A 227 23.29 13.26 -8.67
CA LEU A 227 24.39 12.78 -7.81
C LEU A 227 23.95 11.62 -6.92
N LEU A 228 22.74 11.65 -6.36
CA LEU A 228 22.18 10.52 -5.60
C LEU A 228 22.00 9.28 -6.48
N ILE A 229 21.49 9.42 -7.70
CA ILE A 229 21.36 8.30 -8.64
C ILE A 229 22.74 7.74 -8.99
N LEU A 230 23.69 8.59 -9.31
CA LEU A 230 25.08 8.18 -9.60
C LEU A 230 25.71 7.46 -8.39
N SER A 231 25.46 7.94 -7.17
CA SER A 231 25.96 7.27 -5.96
C SER A 231 25.35 5.87 -5.78
N LEU A 232 24.08 5.66 -6.12
CA LEU A 232 23.46 4.34 -6.11
C LEU A 232 24.06 3.40 -7.16
N ILE A 233 24.46 3.92 -8.33
CA ILE A 233 25.04 3.12 -9.41
C ILE A 233 26.50 2.78 -9.11
N PHE A 234 27.31 3.74 -8.70
CA PHE A 234 28.74 3.56 -8.50
C PHE A 234 29.16 3.20 -7.08
N GLY A 235 28.30 3.47 -6.09
CA GLY A 235 28.54 3.20 -4.66
C GLY A 235 27.87 1.94 -4.13
N GLN A 236 27.46 1.01 -4.97
CA GLN A 236 26.72 -0.20 -4.57
C GLN A 236 27.37 -0.98 -3.44
N ASP A 237 28.69 -1.18 -3.49
CA ASP A 237 29.43 -1.93 -2.47
C ASP A 237 29.38 -1.27 -1.11
N VAL A 238 29.42 0.06 -1.06
CA VAL A 238 29.30 0.82 0.19
C VAL A 238 27.92 0.59 0.80
N TYR A 239 26.87 0.72 0.00
CA TYR A 239 25.50 0.51 0.45
C TYR A 239 25.23 -0.95 0.87
N ARG A 240 25.74 -1.94 0.11
CA ARG A 240 25.66 -3.36 0.48
C ARG A 240 26.33 -3.63 1.81
N ASN A 241 27.55 -3.13 2.02
CA ASN A 241 28.27 -3.31 3.27
C ASN A 241 27.50 -2.71 4.46
N ILE A 242 26.87 -1.54 4.29
CA ILE A 242 26.02 -0.94 5.31
C ILE A 242 24.80 -1.84 5.59
N ILE A 243 24.11 -2.30 4.56
CA ILE A 243 22.92 -3.15 4.69
C ILE A 243 23.28 -4.47 5.40
N PHE A 244 24.34 -5.15 5.01
CA PHE A 244 24.77 -6.42 5.63
C PHE A 244 25.28 -6.26 7.06
N ARG A 245 25.72 -5.08 7.45
CA ARG A 245 26.03 -4.79 8.86
C ARG A 245 24.77 -4.78 9.75
N PHE A 246 23.64 -4.32 9.24
CA PHE A 246 22.37 -4.33 9.97
C PHE A 246 21.55 -5.59 9.76
N TYR A 247 21.73 -6.27 8.62
CA TYR A 247 20.98 -7.45 8.20
C TYR A 247 21.91 -8.54 7.63
N PRO A 248 22.78 -9.11 8.46
CA PRO A 248 23.81 -10.05 7.99
C PRO A 248 23.23 -11.34 7.37
N TYR A 249 22.01 -11.72 7.74
CA TYR A 249 21.33 -12.91 7.22
C TYR A 249 20.91 -12.81 5.74
N TYR A 250 20.95 -11.62 5.14
CA TYR A 250 20.70 -11.47 3.70
C TYR A 250 21.95 -11.73 2.85
N LYS A 251 23.14 -11.61 3.43
CA LYS A 251 24.38 -11.84 2.71
C LYS A 251 24.42 -13.28 2.18
N ASP A 252 24.72 -13.44 0.90
CA ASP A 252 24.81 -14.73 0.20
C ASP A 252 23.49 -15.56 0.26
N SER A 253 22.36 -14.95 0.58
CA SER A 253 21.05 -15.59 0.58
C SER A 253 20.41 -15.56 -0.83
N MET A 254 19.34 -16.34 -1.04
CA MET A 254 18.53 -16.33 -2.27
C MET A 254 17.94 -14.94 -2.58
N PHE A 255 17.88 -14.04 -1.60
CA PHE A 255 17.38 -12.66 -1.76
C PHE A 255 18.45 -11.67 -2.20
N ASP A 256 19.74 -12.06 -2.18
CA ASP A 256 20.89 -11.26 -2.66
C ASP A 256 21.22 -11.63 -4.11
N ASN A 257 20.23 -11.55 -5.00
CA ASN A 257 20.35 -12.02 -6.38
C ASN A 257 20.63 -10.91 -7.41
N GLY A 258 20.53 -9.64 -7.02
CA GLY A 258 20.77 -8.48 -7.90
C GLY A 258 19.79 -8.33 -9.06
N GLN A 259 18.64 -9.04 -9.05
CA GLN A 259 17.71 -9.06 -10.17
C GLN A 259 16.89 -7.77 -10.27
N LEU A 260 16.75 -7.27 -11.51
CA LEU A 260 15.90 -6.13 -11.82
C LEU A 260 14.43 -6.56 -11.99
N SER A 261 13.54 -5.83 -11.37
CA SER A 261 12.09 -6.04 -11.54
C SER A 261 11.54 -5.23 -12.72
N TYR A 262 11.76 -5.73 -13.96
CA TYR A 262 11.35 -5.04 -15.19
C TYR A 262 9.87 -4.65 -15.21
N VAL A 263 8.99 -5.49 -14.69
CA VAL A 263 7.55 -5.21 -14.62
C VAL A 263 7.26 -4.01 -13.74
N ASN A 264 7.91 -3.91 -12.56
CA ASN A 264 7.72 -2.77 -11.67
C ASN A 264 8.36 -1.49 -12.22
N ILE A 265 9.51 -1.59 -12.91
CA ILE A 265 10.11 -0.47 -13.65
C ILE A 265 9.12 0.03 -14.71
N ALA A 266 8.56 -0.86 -15.54
CA ALA A 266 7.59 -0.51 -16.57
C ALA A 266 6.33 0.15 -15.99
N LYS A 267 5.79 -0.36 -14.88
CA LYS A 267 4.66 0.27 -14.17
C LYS A 267 4.98 1.68 -13.71
N CYS A 268 6.13 1.87 -13.04
CA CYS A 268 6.53 3.19 -12.55
C CYS A 268 6.76 4.18 -13.71
N LEU A 269 7.36 3.73 -14.82
CA LEU A 269 7.55 4.54 -16.03
C LEU A 269 6.22 4.93 -16.69
N ALA A 270 5.27 3.99 -16.82
CA ALA A 270 3.96 4.27 -17.39
C ALA A 270 3.21 5.33 -16.56
N VAL A 271 3.26 5.22 -15.22
CA VAL A 271 2.66 6.21 -14.31
C VAL A 271 3.39 7.55 -14.41
N LEU A 272 4.72 7.55 -14.52
CA LEU A 272 5.51 8.77 -14.72
C LEU A 272 5.09 9.48 -16.01
N ILE A 273 4.99 8.75 -17.13
CA ILE A 273 4.57 9.29 -18.43
C ILE A 273 3.16 9.88 -18.32
N LEU A 274 2.21 9.17 -17.72
CA LEU A 274 0.84 9.67 -17.50
C LEU A 274 0.85 11.00 -16.72
N CYS A 275 1.64 11.09 -15.65
CA CYS A 275 1.76 12.31 -14.85
C CYS A 275 2.40 13.45 -15.63
N LEU A 276 3.39 13.18 -16.49
CA LEU A 276 4.04 14.20 -17.31
C LEU A 276 3.10 14.75 -18.40
N ILE A 277 2.28 13.89 -19.01
CA ILE A 277 1.25 14.31 -19.97
C ILE A 277 0.28 15.33 -19.33
N TYR A 278 -0.16 15.07 -18.11
CA TYR A 278 -1.11 15.92 -17.37
C TYR A 278 -0.44 16.78 -16.29
N TRP A 279 0.86 17.06 -16.41
CA TRP A 279 1.62 17.76 -15.38
C TRP A 279 0.99 19.10 -14.99
N LYS A 280 0.64 19.91 -15.98
CA LYS A 280 0.05 21.25 -15.78
C LYS A 280 -1.33 21.19 -15.16
N ASP A 281 -2.13 20.21 -15.56
CA ASP A 281 -3.51 20.08 -15.12
C ASP A 281 -3.62 19.46 -13.70
N SER A 282 -2.58 18.73 -13.25
CA SER A 282 -2.60 17.98 -12.00
C SER A 282 -1.42 18.30 -11.07
N ALA A 283 -0.27 17.67 -11.27
CA ALA A 283 0.83 17.70 -10.29
C ALA A 283 1.42 19.11 -10.07
N GLN A 284 1.31 20.03 -11.04
CA GLN A 284 1.77 21.41 -10.89
C GLN A 284 0.90 22.18 -9.89
N GLU A 285 -0.40 22.04 -9.97
CA GLU A 285 -1.37 22.75 -9.12
C GLU A 285 -1.67 21.99 -7.82
N ASN A 286 -1.76 20.67 -7.90
CA ASN A 286 -2.14 19.80 -6.79
C ASN A 286 -0.90 19.25 -6.07
N ARG A 287 -0.58 19.82 -4.89
CA ARG A 287 0.55 19.38 -4.05
C ARG A 287 0.46 17.89 -3.70
N ARG A 288 -0.72 17.34 -3.46
CA ARG A 288 -0.91 15.94 -3.13
C ARG A 288 -0.47 15.03 -4.29
N ASN A 289 -0.91 15.32 -5.51
CA ASN A 289 -0.50 14.57 -6.70
C ASN A 289 1.00 14.72 -6.95
N ARG A 290 1.60 15.87 -6.67
CA ARG A 290 3.04 16.08 -6.73
C ARG A 290 3.81 15.26 -5.68
N TYR A 291 3.29 15.13 -4.46
CA TYR A 291 3.85 14.25 -3.44
C TYR A 291 3.84 12.78 -3.87
N TYR A 292 2.71 12.28 -4.34
CA TYR A 292 2.59 10.91 -4.85
C TYR A 292 3.44 10.67 -6.11
N PHE A 293 3.58 11.68 -6.97
CA PHE A 293 4.48 11.63 -8.11
C PHE A 293 5.94 11.40 -7.68
N TYR A 294 6.41 12.13 -6.68
CA TYR A 294 7.78 11.94 -6.18
C TYR A 294 7.97 10.58 -5.47
N LEU A 295 6.95 10.05 -4.81
CA LEU A 295 7.00 8.68 -4.30
C LEU A 295 7.15 7.66 -5.43
N ASN A 296 6.37 7.80 -6.50
CA ASN A 296 6.50 6.95 -7.68
C ASN A 296 7.87 7.07 -8.34
N LEU A 297 8.42 8.29 -8.46
CA LEU A 297 9.76 8.53 -8.99
C LEU A 297 10.84 7.87 -8.11
N ALA A 298 10.75 7.98 -6.80
CA ALA A 298 11.66 7.32 -5.88
C ALA A 298 11.57 5.79 -5.98
N GLY A 299 10.36 5.24 -6.15
CA GLY A 299 10.15 3.82 -6.44
C GLY A 299 10.79 3.39 -7.75
N LEU A 300 10.67 4.18 -8.81
CA LEU A 300 11.34 3.94 -10.09
C LEU A 300 12.87 3.89 -9.93
N VAL A 301 13.45 4.85 -9.22
CA VAL A 301 14.89 4.90 -8.95
C VAL A 301 15.35 3.65 -8.18
N LEU A 302 14.60 3.24 -7.15
CA LEU A 302 14.94 2.03 -6.40
C LEU A 302 14.87 0.78 -7.28
N TYR A 303 13.85 0.60 -8.11
CA TYR A 303 13.75 -0.56 -8.99
C TYR A 303 14.83 -0.57 -10.09
N SER A 304 15.24 0.61 -10.57
CA SER A 304 16.22 0.72 -11.67
C SER A 304 17.67 0.66 -11.18
N CYS A 305 17.97 1.24 -10.02
CA CYS A 305 19.33 1.42 -9.51
C CYS A 305 19.61 0.71 -8.19
N GLY A 306 18.58 0.13 -7.55
CA GLY A 306 18.68 -0.49 -6.22
C GLY A 306 18.66 -2.01 -6.23
N SER A 307 18.88 -2.68 -7.37
CA SER A 307 18.83 -4.15 -7.48
C SER A 307 19.82 -4.87 -6.54
N PHE A 308 20.89 -4.19 -6.15
CA PHE A 308 21.88 -4.69 -5.19
C PHE A 308 21.36 -4.75 -3.73
N ILE A 309 20.20 -4.16 -3.46
CA ILE A 309 19.54 -4.19 -2.13
C ILE A 309 18.72 -5.48 -2.04
N PRO A 310 19.02 -6.38 -1.11
CA PRO A 310 18.19 -7.57 -0.91
C PRO A 310 16.73 -7.17 -0.62
N GLU A 311 15.79 -7.85 -1.23
CA GLU A 311 14.35 -7.56 -1.06
C GLU A 311 13.97 -6.10 -1.37
N VAL A 312 14.66 -5.46 -2.34
CA VAL A 312 14.36 -4.07 -2.74
C VAL A 312 12.88 -3.84 -3.04
N SER A 313 12.20 -4.86 -3.52
CA SER A 313 10.76 -4.81 -3.79
C SER A 313 9.94 -4.46 -2.56
N ARG A 314 10.30 -4.96 -1.37
CA ARG A 314 9.60 -4.64 -0.11
C ARG A 314 9.76 -3.17 0.27
N VAL A 315 10.93 -2.59 0.03
CA VAL A 315 11.14 -1.14 0.27
C VAL A 315 10.39 -0.31 -0.76
N ALA A 316 10.48 -0.68 -2.03
CA ALA A 316 9.85 0.04 -3.13
C ALA A 316 8.31 -0.01 -3.07
N TYR A 317 7.69 -1.10 -2.57
CA TYR A 317 6.24 -1.18 -2.41
C TYR A 317 5.68 -0.11 -1.46
N TYR A 318 6.42 0.28 -0.40
CA TYR A 318 6.02 1.41 0.45
C TYR A 318 5.93 2.74 -0.32
N LEU A 319 6.65 2.87 -1.41
CA LEU A 319 6.64 4.08 -2.25
C LEU A 319 5.57 3.98 -3.33
N ILE A 320 5.56 2.87 -4.09
CA ILE A 320 4.67 2.71 -5.26
C ILE A 320 3.20 2.46 -4.92
N GLN A 321 2.86 2.11 -3.67
CA GLN A 321 1.46 2.10 -3.23
C GLN A 321 0.77 3.47 -3.43
N SER A 322 1.54 4.55 -3.54
CA SER A 322 1.05 5.88 -3.90
C SER A 322 0.35 5.92 -5.26
N GLN A 323 0.65 4.99 -6.18
CA GLN A 323 0.00 4.87 -7.50
C GLN A 323 -1.52 4.69 -7.38
N ILE A 324 -1.98 4.05 -6.29
CA ILE A 324 -3.40 3.84 -5.99
C ILE A 324 -4.16 5.18 -5.87
N PHE A 325 -3.49 6.22 -5.40
CA PHE A 325 -4.06 7.57 -5.27
C PHE A 325 -3.65 8.49 -6.41
N LEU A 326 -2.42 8.34 -6.91
CA LEU A 326 -1.85 9.20 -7.94
C LEU A 326 -2.59 9.06 -9.27
N ILE A 327 -2.76 7.84 -9.76
CA ILE A 327 -3.39 7.58 -11.07
C ILE A 327 -4.81 8.14 -11.12
N PRO A 328 -5.70 7.81 -10.16
CA PRO A 328 -7.05 8.37 -10.14
C PRO A 328 -7.05 9.89 -9.95
N GLY A 329 -6.15 10.44 -9.12
CA GLY A 329 -6.03 11.87 -8.90
C GLY A 329 -5.64 12.63 -10.17
N VAL A 330 -4.60 12.16 -10.88
CA VAL A 330 -4.17 12.74 -12.16
C VAL A 330 -5.28 12.67 -13.20
N LEU A 331 -5.94 11.53 -13.34
CA LEU A 331 -7.01 11.35 -14.32
C LEU A 331 -8.29 12.16 -13.95
N LYS A 332 -8.56 12.40 -12.66
CA LYS A 332 -9.64 13.26 -12.21
C LYS A 332 -9.38 14.73 -12.57
N ASP A 333 -8.16 15.21 -12.34
CA ASP A 333 -7.74 16.59 -12.60
C ASP A 333 -7.52 16.85 -14.10
N ALA A 334 -7.26 15.82 -14.90
CA ALA A 334 -7.01 15.92 -16.34
C ALA A 334 -8.16 16.56 -17.09
N ARG A 335 -7.85 17.39 -18.08
CA ARG A 335 -8.85 18.04 -18.96
C ARG A 335 -9.78 17.01 -19.58
N LYS A 336 -11.09 17.29 -19.50
CA LYS A 336 -12.12 16.45 -20.09
C LYS A 336 -11.97 16.41 -21.61
N GLY A 337 -11.93 15.21 -22.20
CA GLY A 337 -11.81 15.00 -23.64
C GLY A 337 -11.61 13.53 -23.96
N TRP A 338 -11.62 13.20 -25.25
CA TRP A 338 -11.49 11.83 -25.74
C TRP A 338 -10.15 11.19 -25.32
N PHE A 339 -9.07 11.99 -25.31
CA PHE A 339 -7.75 11.51 -24.91
C PHE A 339 -7.68 11.06 -23.44
N ARG A 340 -8.37 11.78 -22.53
CA ARG A 340 -8.51 11.33 -21.12
C ARG A 340 -9.23 9.99 -21.04
N ILE A 341 -10.27 9.79 -21.85
CA ILE A 341 -11.03 8.52 -21.90
C ILE A 341 -10.10 7.40 -22.38
N LEU A 342 -9.30 7.64 -23.42
CA LEU A 342 -8.30 6.66 -23.88
C LEU A 342 -7.29 6.32 -22.79
N CYS A 343 -6.78 7.31 -22.04
CA CYS A 343 -5.88 7.07 -20.91
C CYS A 343 -6.54 6.21 -19.83
N ILE A 344 -7.81 6.46 -19.49
CA ILE A 344 -8.56 5.66 -18.52
C ILE A 344 -8.69 4.21 -19.02
N ILE A 345 -9.11 4.01 -20.27
CA ILE A 345 -9.24 2.69 -20.89
C ILE A 345 -7.88 1.98 -20.90
N GLY A 346 -6.82 2.68 -21.30
CA GLY A 346 -5.45 2.13 -21.34
C GLY A 346 -4.96 1.69 -19.96
N VAL A 347 -5.18 2.50 -18.92
CA VAL A 347 -4.84 2.14 -17.54
C VAL A 347 -5.64 0.92 -17.07
N VAL A 348 -6.95 0.90 -17.30
CA VAL A 348 -7.80 -0.23 -16.92
C VAL A 348 -7.34 -1.50 -17.62
N ALA A 349 -7.12 -1.45 -18.93
CA ALA A 349 -6.68 -2.60 -19.73
C ALA A 349 -5.29 -3.12 -19.26
N ALA A 350 -4.34 -2.20 -19.03
CA ALA A 350 -3.00 -2.55 -18.56
C ALA A 350 -3.02 -3.24 -17.18
N TYR A 351 -3.81 -2.72 -16.23
CA TYR A 351 -3.90 -3.33 -14.90
C TYR A 351 -4.74 -4.61 -14.87
N LEU A 352 -5.74 -4.77 -15.74
CA LEU A 352 -6.41 -6.07 -15.92
C LEU A 352 -5.46 -7.11 -16.49
N LEU A 353 -4.67 -6.76 -17.52
CA LEU A 353 -3.65 -7.66 -18.07
C LEU A 353 -2.62 -8.04 -17.00
N TYR A 354 -2.11 -7.04 -16.25
CA TYR A 354 -1.19 -7.28 -15.15
C TYR A 354 -1.80 -8.21 -14.10
N PHE A 355 -3.07 -8.02 -13.74
CA PHE A 355 -3.78 -8.85 -12.77
C PHE A 355 -3.89 -10.32 -13.22
N VAL A 356 -4.22 -10.55 -14.48
CA VAL A 356 -4.24 -11.91 -15.06
C VAL A 356 -2.84 -12.54 -15.02
N MET A 357 -1.81 -11.79 -15.37
CA MET A 357 -0.42 -12.26 -15.29
C MET A 357 -0.01 -12.58 -13.84
N LEU A 358 -0.40 -11.71 -12.89
CA LEU A 358 -0.16 -11.90 -11.45
C LEU A 358 -0.80 -13.21 -10.97
N LEU A 359 -2.07 -13.43 -11.27
CA LEU A 359 -2.79 -14.64 -10.86
C LEU A 359 -2.21 -15.92 -11.49
N ARG A 360 -1.78 -15.86 -12.76
CA ARG A 360 -1.08 -16.98 -13.42
C ARG A 360 0.26 -17.28 -12.76
N GLY A 361 1.03 -16.24 -12.41
CA GLY A 361 2.32 -16.38 -11.73
C GLY A 361 2.21 -16.85 -10.28
N MET A 362 1.00 -16.90 -9.71
CA MET A 362 0.71 -17.33 -8.33
C MET A 362 -0.09 -18.62 -8.27
N TYR A 363 -0.20 -19.34 -9.38
CA TYR A 363 -0.90 -20.61 -9.45
C TYR A 363 0.09 -21.75 -9.16
N ASP A 364 -0.13 -22.45 -8.06
CA ASP A 364 0.61 -23.64 -7.60
C ASP A 364 2.15 -23.51 -7.56
N VAL A 365 2.63 -22.29 -7.30
CA VAL A 365 4.05 -21.96 -7.13
C VAL A 365 4.31 -21.45 -5.71
N GLU A 366 5.56 -21.04 -5.39
CA GLU A 366 5.98 -20.60 -4.06
C GLU A 366 5.04 -19.58 -3.39
N ILE A 367 4.45 -18.65 -4.16
CA ILE A 367 3.48 -17.66 -3.67
C ILE A 367 2.04 -18.16 -3.89
N ARG A 368 1.76 -19.37 -3.56
CA ARG A 368 0.52 -20.10 -3.82
C ARG A 368 -0.73 -19.34 -3.34
N LEU A 369 -1.30 -18.47 -4.19
CA LEU A 369 -2.62 -17.87 -3.96
C LEU A 369 -3.74 -18.69 -4.60
N LEU A 370 -3.42 -19.50 -5.60
CA LEU A 370 -4.34 -20.41 -6.29
C LEU A 370 -3.76 -21.83 -6.29
N PRO A 371 -4.60 -22.87 -6.17
CA PRO A 371 -6.03 -22.81 -5.94
C PRO A 371 -6.40 -22.25 -4.57
N TYR A 372 -7.49 -21.49 -4.47
CA TYR A 372 -8.00 -21.00 -3.21
C TYR A 372 -8.73 -22.10 -2.44
N LEU A 373 -8.33 -22.26 -1.19
CA LEU A 373 -8.94 -23.16 -0.23
C LEU A 373 -9.45 -22.38 0.98
N ASN A 374 -10.56 -22.79 1.56
CA ASN A 374 -11.13 -22.15 2.75
C ASN A 374 -11.66 -23.20 3.73
N TRP A 375 -11.73 -22.83 5.00
CA TRP A 375 -12.15 -23.74 6.07
C TRP A 375 -13.67 -23.84 6.23
N ILE A 376 -14.45 -23.08 5.46
CA ILE A 376 -15.93 -23.11 5.54
C ILE A 376 -16.49 -24.20 4.62
N PHE A 377 -15.89 -24.39 3.44
CA PHE A 377 -16.43 -25.23 2.37
C PHE A 377 -15.53 -26.44 2.01
N ASN A 378 -14.43 -26.64 2.73
CA ASN A 378 -13.50 -27.78 2.50
C ASN A 378 -13.50 -28.74 3.69
#